data_0d23051359918da18e7d00014209b86e
#
_entry.id   0d23051359918da18e7d00014209b86e
#
_cell.length_a   1.000
_cell.length_b   1.000
_cell.length_c   1.000
_cell.angle_alpha   90.00
_cell.angle_beta   90.00
_cell.angle_gamma   90.00
#
_symmetry.space_group_name_H-M   'P 1'
#
loop_
_entity.id
_entity.type
_entity.pdbx_description
1 polymer ?
#
loop_
_entity_poly.entity_id
_entity_poly.type
_entity_poly.pdbx_seq_one_letter_code
_entity_poly.pdbx_strand_id
1 'polypeptide(L)'
;RVLFRSTDDVDDYGLPPHSIEAVVYGGLDSDIAQIIYKELGAGIQTTGQKVVEVITASGATKAIHFNRPHPVPVYVKVVGLSTSGDFPHDGVDQLRAAIVAYIGDNESGGVSIGETLYHQRLPAVLYKVPGVLDFDVLIGTDAENLQADNIPVDSRSKVVTDDGMVTIDA
;
A
#
# COMPACT_ATOMS: atom_id res chain seq x y z
N ARG A 1 7.02 -6.48 0.44
CA ARG A 1 8.45 -6.14 0.37
C ARG A 1 9.22 -6.92 1.43
N VAL A 2 10.33 -7.53 1.05
CA VAL A 2 11.23 -8.19 1.99
C VAL A 2 12.44 -7.28 2.20
N LEU A 3 12.69 -6.92 3.46
CA LEU A 3 13.88 -6.18 3.86
C LEU A 3 14.92 -7.22 4.34
N PHE A 4 15.88 -7.56 3.48
CA PHE A 4 17.01 -8.41 3.89
C PHE A 4 17.99 -7.57 4.70
N ARG A 5 18.30 -8.03 5.90
CA ARG A 5 19.48 -7.56 6.64
C ARG A 5 20.18 -8.74 7.29
N SER A 6 21.34 -9.07 6.75
CA SER A 6 22.32 -9.90 7.41
C SER A 6 23.44 -8.95 7.83
N THR A 7 23.42 -8.50 9.06
CA THR A 7 24.51 -7.77 9.70
C THR A 7 24.97 -8.57 10.91
N ASP A 8 26.23 -8.42 11.30
CA ASP A 8 26.75 -9.06 12.51
C ASP A 8 26.28 -8.36 13.78
N ASP A 9 25.69 -7.15 13.65
CA ASP A 9 25.17 -6.34 14.73
C ASP A 9 23.66 -6.05 14.54
N VAL A 10 23.01 -5.62 15.64
CA VAL A 10 21.63 -5.09 15.61
C VAL A 10 21.59 -3.82 14.77
N ASP A 11 20.67 -3.74 13.83
CA ASP A 11 20.54 -2.57 12.96
C ASP A 11 19.85 -1.38 13.64
N ASP A 12 19.80 -0.23 12.95
CA ASP A 12 19.15 1.01 13.43
C ASP A 12 17.65 0.84 13.74
N TYR A 13 17.03 -0.25 13.29
CA TYR A 13 15.63 -0.59 13.54
C TYR A 13 15.45 -1.67 14.61
N GLY A 14 16.53 -2.10 15.25
CA GLY A 14 16.51 -3.10 16.31
C GLY A 14 16.37 -4.55 15.82
N LEU A 15 16.62 -4.83 14.53
CA LEU A 15 16.59 -6.18 13.99
C LEU A 15 17.81 -6.98 14.47
N PRO A 16 17.62 -8.21 14.98
CA PRO A 16 18.72 -9.07 15.41
C PRO A 16 19.65 -9.44 14.25
N PRO A 17 20.94 -9.76 14.54
CA PRO A 17 21.83 -10.33 13.54
C PRO A 17 21.24 -11.59 12.89
N HIS A 18 21.59 -11.83 11.64
CA HIS A 18 21.14 -13.00 10.85
C HIS A 18 19.62 -13.16 10.78
N SER A 19 18.87 -12.07 10.82
CA SER A 19 17.42 -12.07 10.72
C SER A 19 16.93 -11.33 9.48
N ILE A 20 15.72 -11.70 9.05
CA ILE A 20 14.97 -10.98 8.01
C ILE A 20 13.67 -10.44 8.58
N GLU A 21 13.28 -9.26 8.14
CA GLU A 21 11.95 -8.72 8.30
C GLU A 21 11.22 -8.74 6.96
N ALA A 22 10.08 -9.40 6.91
CA ALA A 22 9.17 -9.33 5.79
C ALA A 22 7.99 -8.42 6.14
N VAL A 23 7.75 -7.38 5.32
CA VAL A 23 6.55 -6.56 5.41
C VAL A 23 5.65 -6.91 4.22
N VAL A 24 4.47 -7.50 4.51
CA VAL A 24 3.62 -8.09 3.49
C VAL A 24 2.22 -7.47 3.54
N TYR A 25 1.76 -7.03 2.39
CA TYR A 25 0.44 -6.46 2.19
C TYR A 25 -0.47 -7.44 1.45
N GLY A 26 -1.73 -7.56 1.91
CA GLY A 26 -2.68 -8.50 1.36
C GLY A 26 -2.37 -9.97 1.64
N GLY A 27 -3.25 -10.86 1.24
CA GLY A 27 -3.12 -12.31 1.37
C GLY A 27 -3.37 -12.85 2.79
N LEU A 28 -3.58 -14.17 2.89
CA LEU A 28 -3.80 -14.84 4.16
C LEU A 28 -2.50 -15.03 4.94
N ASP A 29 -2.53 -14.81 6.24
CA ASP A 29 -1.36 -14.95 7.11
C ASP A 29 -0.72 -16.35 7.02
N SER A 30 -1.54 -17.39 6.89
CA SER A 30 -1.07 -18.79 6.71
C SER A 30 -0.27 -19.00 5.43
N ASP A 31 -0.75 -18.44 4.32
CA ASP A 31 -0.12 -18.60 3.01
C ASP A 31 1.20 -17.83 2.94
N ILE A 32 1.20 -16.62 3.51
CA ILE A 32 2.40 -15.79 3.65
C ILE A 32 3.47 -16.54 4.46
N ALA A 33 3.11 -17.08 5.61
CA ALA A 33 4.03 -17.83 6.45
C ALA A 33 4.61 -19.05 5.74
N GLN A 34 3.78 -19.77 4.98
CA GLN A 34 4.21 -20.92 4.17
C GLN A 34 5.21 -20.51 3.08
N ILE A 35 4.96 -19.41 2.39
CA ILE A 35 5.85 -18.89 1.36
C ILE A 35 7.19 -18.45 1.99
N ILE A 36 7.13 -17.67 3.08
CA ILE A 36 8.33 -17.24 3.79
C ILE A 36 9.15 -18.46 4.22
N TYR A 37 8.51 -19.49 4.81
CA TYR A 37 9.18 -20.70 5.25
C TYR A 37 9.89 -21.42 4.10
N LYS A 38 9.28 -21.52 2.92
CA LYS A 38 9.86 -22.17 1.74
C LYS A 38 11.08 -21.44 1.19
N GLU A 39 11.05 -20.10 1.26
CA GLU A 39 12.13 -19.25 0.71
C GLU A 39 13.26 -19.00 1.74
N LEU A 40 13.05 -19.38 3.01
CA LEU A 40 14.04 -19.17 4.07
C LEU A 40 15.24 -20.10 3.91
N GLY A 41 16.42 -19.50 3.83
CA GLY A 41 17.67 -20.25 3.94
C GLY A 41 17.89 -20.87 5.34
N ALA A 42 18.72 -21.90 5.42
CA ALA A 42 19.06 -22.52 6.69
C ALA A 42 19.76 -21.52 7.63
N GLY A 43 19.33 -21.49 8.89
CA GLY A 43 19.92 -20.62 9.92
C GLY A 43 19.43 -19.17 9.96
N ILE A 44 18.56 -18.76 9.03
CA ILE A 44 17.98 -17.42 9.03
C ILE A 44 16.75 -17.39 9.95
N GLN A 45 16.66 -16.36 10.80
CA GLN A 45 15.51 -16.09 11.65
C GLN A 45 14.58 -15.07 10.99
N THR A 46 13.28 -15.20 11.25
CA THR A 46 12.30 -14.19 10.84
C THR A 46 11.92 -13.31 12.02
N THR A 47 11.68 -12.02 11.76
CA THR A 47 11.24 -11.05 12.76
C THR A 47 9.95 -10.37 12.32
N GLY A 48 9.11 -10.01 13.29
CA GLY A 48 7.84 -9.33 13.05
C GLY A 48 6.84 -9.54 14.17
N GLN A 49 5.78 -8.74 14.16
CA GLN A 49 4.71 -8.78 15.16
C GLN A 49 3.68 -9.90 14.91
N LYS A 50 3.49 -10.27 13.63
CA LYS A 50 2.66 -11.43 13.26
C LYS A 50 3.46 -12.69 13.43
N VAL A 51 2.87 -13.69 14.09
CA VAL A 51 3.47 -15.01 14.33
C VAL A 51 2.51 -16.06 13.83
N VAL A 52 2.98 -16.90 12.92
CA VAL A 52 2.22 -18.01 12.36
C VAL A 52 3.04 -19.29 12.44
N GLU A 53 2.46 -20.34 12.97
CA GLU A 53 3.09 -21.65 13.04
C GLU A 53 2.94 -22.41 11.72
N VAL A 54 4.06 -22.92 11.22
CA VAL A 54 4.13 -23.74 10.00
C VAL A 54 4.64 -25.12 10.37
N ILE A 55 3.95 -26.15 9.88
CA ILE A 55 4.40 -27.55 10.05
C ILE A 55 5.47 -27.84 8.98
N THR A 56 6.65 -28.21 9.45
CA THR A 56 7.78 -28.56 8.58
C THR A 56 7.62 -29.95 7.97
N ALA A 57 8.41 -30.29 6.96
CA ALA A 57 8.40 -31.61 6.35
C ALA A 57 8.75 -32.76 7.33
N SER A 58 9.45 -32.47 8.42
CA SER A 58 9.75 -33.44 9.50
C SER A 58 8.61 -33.58 10.53
N GLY A 59 7.52 -32.82 10.38
CA GLY A 59 6.41 -32.78 11.34
C GLY A 59 6.64 -31.85 12.55
N ALA A 60 7.76 -31.16 12.61
CA ALA A 60 8.03 -30.16 13.67
C ALA A 60 7.33 -28.85 13.36
N THR A 61 6.98 -28.10 14.40
CA THR A 61 6.40 -26.76 14.27
C THR A 61 7.50 -25.71 14.24
N LYS A 62 7.41 -24.75 13.31
CA LYS A 62 8.28 -23.58 13.22
C LYS A 62 7.45 -22.31 13.22
N ALA A 63 7.74 -21.38 14.12
CA ALA A 63 7.14 -20.07 14.14
C ALA A 63 7.78 -19.19 13.05
N ILE A 64 6.95 -18.58 12.23
CA ILE A 64 7.34 -17.62 11.20
C ILE A 64 6.79 -16.25 11.59
N HIS A 65 7.68 -15.26 11.60
CA HIS A 65 7.37 -13.89 11.96
C HIS A 65 7.37 -13.00 10.72
N PHE A 66 6.44 -12.07 10.64
CA PHE A 66 6.41 -11.03 9.61
C PHE A 66 5.61 -9.81 10.10
N ASN A 67 5.63 -8.73 9.35
CA ASN A 67 4.85 -7.54 9.62
C ASN A 67 3.83 -7.27 8.50
N ARG A 68 2.74 -6.62 8.88
CA ARG A 68 1.86 -5.90 7.96
C ARG A 68 2.33 -4.45 7.87
N PRO A 69 2.19 -3.76 6.73
CA PRO A 69 2.56 -2.36 6.64
C PRO A 69 1.64 -1.50 7.52
N HIS A 70 2.17 -0.38 7.99
CA HIS A 70 1.36 0.64 8.63
C HIS A 70 0.53 1.37 7.57
N PRO A 71 -0.81 1.35 7.64
CA PRO A 71 -1.64 2.07 6.70
C PRO A 71 -1.55 3.58 6.95
N VAL A 72 -1.30 4.34 5.88
CA VAL A 72 -1.36 5.80 5.88
C VAL A 72 -2.58 6.20 5.07
N PRO A 73 -3.67 6.67 5.72
CA PRO A 73 -4.89 7.07 5.04
C PRO A 73 -4.61 8.27 4.14
N VAL A 74 -5.17 8.24 2.93
CA VAL A 74 -5.07 9.33 1.96
C VAL A 74 -6.45 9.77 1.55
N TYR A 75 -6.73 11.03 1.82
CA TYR A 75 -7.92 11.73 1.36
C TYR A 75 -7.62 12.39 0.03
N VAL A 76 -8.56 12.28 -0.91
CA VAL A 76 -8.43 12.86 -2.25
C VAL A 76 -9.65 13.72 -2.54
N LYS A 77 -9.41 14.93 -3.03
CA LYS A 77 -10.46 15.82 -3.50
C LYS A 77 -10.17 16.25 -4.92
N VAL A 78 -11.12 15.96 -5.82
CA VAL A 78 -11.14 16.47 -7.18
C VAL A 78 -12.05 17.68 -7.21
N VAL A 79 -11.56 18.83 -7.70
CA VAL A 79 -12.30 20.08 -7.75
C VAL A 79 -12.27 20.67 -9.16
N GLY A 80 -13.32 21.43 -9.49
CA GLY A 80 -13.41 22.10 -10.80
C GLY A 80 -13.54 21.15 -11.98
N LEU A 81 -14.13 19.96 -11.78
CA LEU A 81 -14.29 18.98 -12.84
C LEU A 81 -15.07 19.54 -14.01
N SER A 82 -14.42 19.60 -15.16
CA SER A 82 -15.02 19.99 -16.44
C SER A 82 -15.10 18.79 -17.37
N THR A 83 -16.25 18.54 -17.98
CA THR A 83 -16.52 17.37 -18.80
C THR A 83 -17.14 17.72 -20.15
N SER A 84 -16.94 16.86 -21.14
CA SER A 84 -17.62 16.92 -22.44
C SER A 84 -18.89 16.07 -22.46
N GLY A 85 -19.62 16.11 -23.59
CA GLY A 85 -20.80 15.25 -23.80
C GLY A 85 -20.50 13.74 -23.82
N ASP A 86 -19.25 13.34 -23.89
CA ASP A 86 -18.82 11.93 -23.84
C ASP A 86 -18.62 11.42 -22.42
N PHE A 87 -18.80 12.27 -21.40
CA PHE A 87 -18.65 11.86 -20.01
C PHE A 87 -19.78 10.91 -19.61
N PRO A 88 -19.48 9.69 -19.11
CA PRO A 88 -20.49 8.69 -18.78
C PRO A 88 -21.38 9.13 -17.62
N HIS A 89 -22.61 8.57 -17.56
CA HIS A 89 -23.53 8.80 -16.44
C HIS A 89 -22.93 8.41 -15.07
N ASP A 90 -22.11 7.36 -15.06
CA ASP A 90 -21.40 6.85 -13.90
C ASP A 90 -19.93 7.35 -13.85
N GLY A 91 -19.60 8.39 -14.60
CA GLY A 91 -18.24 8.91 -14.76
C GLY A 91 -17.61 9.32 -13.43
N VAL A 92 -18.38 9.88 -12.50
CA VAL A 92 -17.92 10.22 -11.15
C VAL A 92 -17.52 8.96 -10.37
N ASP A 93 -18.30 7.89 -10.48
CA ASP A 93 -17.98 6.62 -9.82
C ASP A 93 -16.75 5.94 -10.47
N GLN A 94 -16.61 6.07 -11.80
CA GLN A 94 -15.42 5.61 -12.52
C GLN A 94 -14.17 6.38 -12.08
N LEU A 95 -14.24 7.69 -11.88
CA LEU A 95 -13.14 8.50 -11.36
C LEU A 95 -12.75 8.06 -9.94
N ARG A 96 -13.74 7.87 -9.06
CA ARG A 96 -13.51 7.39 -7.69
C ARG A 96 -12.85 6.02 -7.69
N ALA A 97 -13.39 5.07 -8.43
CA ALA A 97 -12.83 3.73 -8.54
C ALA A 97 -11.39 3.74 -9.11
N ALA A 98 -11.11 4.62 -10.08
CA ALA A 98 -9.77 4.77 -10.64
C ALA A 98 -8.76 5.30 -9.62
N ILE A 99 -9.16 6.24 -8.75
CA ILE A 99 -8.33 6.76 -7.65
C ILE A 99 -8.05 5.65 -6.64
N VAL A 100 -9.10 4.94 -6.18
CA VAL A 100 -8.96 3.83 -5.22
C VAL A 100 -8.07 2.72 -5.78
N ALA A 101 -8.28 2.33 -7.03
CA ALA A 101 -7.45 1.32 -7.69
C ALA A 101 -5.97 1.73 -7.82
N TYR A 102 -5.72 3.03 -8.05
CA TYR A 102 -4.36 3.56 -8.19
C TYR A 102 -3.62 3.66 -6.85
N ILE A 103 -4.26 4.18 -5.81
CA ILE A 103 -3.67 4.34 -4.47
C ILE A 103 -3.61 3.00 -3.74
N GLY A 104 -4.67 2.20 -3.87
CA GLY A 104 -4.88 0.93 -3.19
C GLY A 104 -5.77 1.08 -1.95
N ASP A 105 -6.58 0.07 -1.72
CA ASP A 105 -7.41 -0.08 -0.52
C ASP A 105 -6.63 -0.74 0.63
N ASN A 106 -7.31 -1.20 1.67
CA ASN A 106 -6.68 -1.88 2.81
C ASN A 106 -6.31 -3.36 2.52
N GLU A 107 -6.69 -3.92 1.37
CA GLU A 107 -6.55 -5.35 1.09
C GLU A 107 -5.66 -5.65 -0.11
N SER A 108 -5.68 -4.81 -1.15
CA SER A 108 -5.02 -5.13 -2.42
C SER A 108 -4.61 -3.90 -3.25
N GLY A 109 -3.69 -4.11 -4.16
CA GLY A 109 -3.34 -3.20 -5.24
C GLY A 109 -2.60 -1.92 -4.84
N GLY A 110 -2.53 -1.01 -5.79
CA GLY A 110 -2.09 0.36 -5.62
C GLY A 110 -0.58 0.59 -5.47
N VAL A 111 -0.26 1.72 -4.87
CA VAL A 111 1.11 2.16 -4.59
C VAL A 111 1.81 1.17 -3.65
N SER A 112 3.06 0.83 -3.94
CA SER A 112 3.80 -0.19 -3.19
C SER A 112 4.15 0.26 -1.77
N ILE A 113 4.43 -0.70 -0.88
CA ILE A 113 4.94 -0.43 0.47
C ILE A 113 6.23 0.41 0.38
N GLY A 114 6.30 1.49 1.15
CA GLY A 114 7.45 2.39 1.21
C GLY A 114 7.62 3.26 -0.04
N GLU A 115 6.62 3.30 -0.92
CA GLU A 115 6.65 4.17 -2.10
C GLU A 115 5.87 5.47 -1.84
N THR A 116 6.47 6.59 -2.23
CA THR A 116 5.83 7.90 -2.18
C THR A 116 4.63 7.95 -3.13
N LEU A 117 3.49 8.44 -2.67
CA LEU A 117 2.38 8.79 -3.54
C LEU A 117 2.71 10.13 -4.25
N TYR A 118 2.95 10.05 -5.54
CA TYR A 118 3.22 11.24 -6.36
C TYR A 118 1.92 11.85 -6.83
N HIS A 119 1.63 13.07 -6.37
CA HIS A 119 0.45 13.84 -6.73
C HIS A 119 0.25 13.94 -8.26
N GLN A 120 1.30 14.25 -8.99
CA GLN A 120 1.24 14.45 -10.45
C GLN A 120 0.93 13.18 -11.26
N ARG A 121 0.92 11.99 -10.64
CA ARG A 121 0.50 10.76 -11.32
C ARG A 121 -1.01 10.56 -11.32
N LEU A 122 -1.74 11.19 -10.40
CA LEU A 122 -3.20 11.08 -10.30
C LEU A 122 -3.92 11.62 -11.55
N PRO A 123 -3.57 12.79 -12.10
CA PRO A 123 -4.18 13.26 -13.35
C PRO A 123 -4.12 12.25 -14.49
N ALA A 124 -3.00 11.55 -14.65
CA ALA A 124 -2.84 10.54 -15.69
C ALA A 124 -3.81 9.34 -15.55
N VAL A 125 -4.29 9.08 -14.32
CA VAL A 125 -5.29 8.04 -14.04
C VAL A 125 -6.69 8.55 -14.37
N LEU A 126 -7.00 9.78 -13.99
CA LEU A 126 -8.32 10.40 -14.14
C LEU A 126 -8.65 10.73 -15.60
N TYR A 127 -7.68 11.18 -16.39
CA TYR A 127 -7.86 11.42 -17.83
C TYR A 127 -8.14 10.15 -18.65
N LYS A 128 -8.08 8.96 -18.05
CA LYS A 128 -8.52 7.72 -18.72
C LYS A 128 -10.03 7.58 -18.80
N VAL A 129 -10.77 8.30 -17.95
CA VAL A 129 -12.23 8.34 -18.01
C VAL A 129 -12.65 9.21 -19.19
N PRO A 130 -13.46 8.68 -20.13
CA PRO A 130 -13.86 9.44 -21.30
C PRO A 130 -14.58 10.74 -20.93
N GLY A 131 -14.36 11.78 -21.72
CA GLY A 131 -15.04 13.05 -21.55
C GLY A 131 -14.54 13.95 -20.43
N VAL A 132 -13.52 13.56 -19.67
CA VAL A 132 -12.85 14.45 -18.73
C VAL A 132 -12.00 15.46 -19.49
N LEU A 133 -12.21 16.75 -19.25
CA LEU A 133 -11.51 17.85 -19.92
C LEU A 133 -10.50 18.55 -19.01
N ASP A 134 -10.92 18.87 -17.79
CA ASP A 134 -10.08 19.61 -16.84
C ASP A 134 -10.52 19.36 -15.39
N PHE A 135 -9.59 19.46 -14.44
CA PHE A 135 -9.82 19.38 -13.00
C PHE A 135 -8.54 19.71 -12.23
N ASP A 136 -8.69 20.03 -10.96
CA ASP A 136 -7.60 20.03 -9.99
C ASP A 136 -7.74 18.86 -9.00
N VAL A 137 -6.62 18.33 -8.53
CA VAL A 137 -6.56 17.28 -7.50
C VAL A 137 -5.84 17.78 -6.27
N LEU A 138 -6.43 17.58 -5.11
CA LEU A 138 -5.80 17.85 -3.81
C LEU A 138 -5.75 16.53 -3.03
N ILE A 139 -4.63 16.27 -2.37
CA ILE A 139 -4.44 15.07 -1.55
C ILE A 139 -3.85 15.42 -0.18
N GLY A 140 -4.11 14.58 0.80
CA GLY A 140 -3.57 14.75 2.15
C GLY A 140 -3.81 13.53 3.03
N THR A 141 -3.13 13.46 4.15
CA THR A 141 -3.35 12.43 5.18
C THR A 141 -4.42 12.86 6.20
N ASP A 142 -4.93 14.07 6.05
CA ASP A 142 -6.01 14.66 6.84
C ASP A 142 -7.04 15.25 5.88
N ALA A 143 -8.31 14.95 6.10
CA ALA A 143 -9.42 15.40 5.26
C ALA A 143 -9.58 16.94 5.19
N GLU A 144 -9.14 17.65 6.24
CA GLU A 144 -9.25 19.10 6.35
C GLU A 144 -8.01 19.83 5.78
N ASN A 145 -6.91 19.10 5.52
CA ASN A 145 -5.67 19.68 5.04
C ASN A 145 -5.17 18.98 3.77
N LEU A 146 -5.79 19.31 2.65
CA LEU A 146 -5.47 18.77 1.34
C LEU A 146 -4.64 19.75 0.52
N GLN A 147 -3.60 19.27 -0.14
CA GLN A 147 -2.66 20.06 -0.92
C GLN A 147 -2.28 19.35 -2.22
N ALA A 148 -1.67 20.08 -3.16
CA ALA A 148 -1.15 19.52 -4.41
C ALA A 148 0.29 19.02 -4.24
N ASP A 149 0.57 18.30 -3.14
CA ASP A 149 1.90 17.84 -2.77
C ASP A 149 1.98 16.31 -2.73
N ASN A 150 3.21 15.79 -2.84
CA ASN A 150 3.46 14.36 -2.73
C ASN A 150 3.33 13.90 -1.27
N ILE A 151 2.87 12.67 -1.05
CA ILE A 151 2.80 12.06 0.28
C ILE A 151 3.92 11.01 0.39
N PRO A 152 5.04 11.34 1.04
CA PRO A 152 6.09 10.39 1.33
C PRO A 152 5.68 9.47 2.49
N VAL A 153 6.11 8.22 2.43
CA VAL A 153 5.93 7.25 3.51
C VAL A 153 7.24 6.52 3.80
N ASP A 154 7.38 6.04 5.03
CA ASP A 154 8.53 5.23 5.39
C ASP A 154 8.49 3.82 4.76
N SER A 155 9.60 3.08 4.87
CA SER A 155 9.76 1.77 4.23
C SER A 155 8.81 0.68 4.73
N ARG A 156 8.14 0.89 5.87
CA ARG A 156 7.19 -0.04 6.47
C ARG A 156 5.73 0.41 6.35
N SER A 157 5.51 1.59 5.78
CA SER A 157 4.18 2.17 5.61
C SER A 157 3.68 2.02 4.18
N LYS A 158 2.37 2.06 4.01
CA LYS A 158 1.69 2.03 2.72
C LYS A 158 0.55 3.04 2.72
N VAL A 159 0.47 3.84 1.66
CA VAL A 159 -0.70 4.68 1.42
C VAL A 159 -1.91 3.81 1.10
N VAL A 160 -3.06 4.18 1.65
CA VAL A 160 -4.35 3.50 1.41
C VAL A 160 -5.46 4.54 1.31
N THR A 161 -6.48 4.24 0.53
CA THR A 161 -7.69 5.05 0.42
C THR A 161 -8.92 4.16 0.26
N ASP A 162 -10.10 4.71 0.38
CA ASP A 162 -11.36 4.05 0.09
C ASP A 162 -12.36 5.03 -0.53
N ASP A 163 -13.53 4.55 -0.92
CA ASP A 163 -14.57 5.37 -1.55
C ASP A 163 -15.03 6.55 -0.67
N GLY A 164 -14.99 6.38 0.65
CA GLY A 164 -15.38 7.42 1.61
C GLY A 164 -14.33 8.53 1.77
N MET A 165 -13.09 8.25 1.38
CA MET A 165 -11.97 9.21 1.42
C MET A 165 -11.80 10.00 0.11
N VAL A 166 -12.59 9.68 -0.93
CA VAL A 166 -12.51 10.34 -2.24
C VAL A 166 -13.73 11.22 -2.45
N THR A 167 -13.54 12.53 -2.54
CA THR A 167 -14.58 13.52 -2.85
C THR A 167 -14.37 14.07 -4.24
N ILE A 168 -15.43 14.17 -5.02
CA ILE A 168 -15.40 14.74 -6.37
C ILE A 168 -16.48 15.82 -6.44
N ASP A 169 -16.03 17.07 -6.54
CA ASP A 169 -16.87 18.25 -6.71
C ASP A 169 -17.01 18.50 -8.24
N ALA A 170 -18.19 18.17 -8.78
CA ALA A 170 -18.53 18.31 -10.19
C ALA A 170 -19.32 19.59 -10.45
#